data_f726eb3f72f7359807cf15aa48ceec4c
#
_entry.id   f726eb3f72f7359807cf15aa48ceec4c
#
_cell.length_a   1.000
_cell.length_b   1.000
_cell.length_c   1.000
_cell.angle_alpha   90.00
_cell.angle_beta   90.00
_cell.angle_gamma   90.00
#
_symmetry.space_group_name_H-M   'P 1'
#
loop_
_entity.id
_entity.type
_entity.pdbx_description
1 polymer ?
#
loop_
_entity_poly.entity_id
_entity_poly.type
_entity_poly.pdbx_seq_one_letter_code
_entity_poly.pdbx_strand_id
1 'polypeptide(L)'
;YGDHRDLHSFPTRRSSDLAGKIAQKLGSNIREEVVHAVDGVSLTIQKGEVLGLVGESGCGKSTLGRMVAGILEPSEGEIHYKGSHVSAMEKKEGKETALAIQMIFQDPFASLNPRMRVEDIIGEAPVLHGIVKASEKPAYVREVMERVGLDPEYARRYPHQFSGGQRQRLGIARALAVNPDFLVCDEAIAALDVSIQAQVINLFMDLRKDLDLTYLFISHDLSVVEHISDRVVIMYLGRVVETAATDELFEAPNHPYTQALLNEVPRVESRGIDYQ
;
A
#
# COMPACT_ATOMS: atom_id res chain seq x y z
N TYR A 1 -7.50 -19.61 -16.03
CA TYR A 1 -8.08 -18.27 -16.14
C TYR A 1 -7.49 -17.48 -14.99
N GLY A 2 -6.55 -16.53 -15.29
CA GLY A 2 -5.90 -15.70 -14.31
C GLY A 2 -6.87 -14.70 -13.70
N ASP A 3 -6.81 -14.57 -12.39
CA ASP A 3 -7.62 -13.62 -11.62
C ASP A 3 -6.94 -12.24 -11.77
N HIS A 4 -7.42 -11.42 -12.70
CA HIS A 4 -6.85 -10.11 -13.02
C HIS A 4 -7.54 -8.99 -12.26
N ARG A 5 -6.79 -8.00 -11.80
CA ARG A 5 -7.31 -6.68 -11.43
C ARG A 5 -7.03 -5.71 -12.54
N ASP A 6 -8.08 -5.31 -13.23
CA ASP A 6 -7.99 -4.28 -14.25
C ASP A 6 -8.38 -2.94 -13.64
N LEU A 7 -7.44 -2.00 -13.65
CA LEU A 7 -7.65 -0.62 -13.24
C LEU A 7 -7.62 0.24 -14.49
N HIS A 8 -8.78 0.66 -14.96
CA HIS A 8 -8.89 1.50 -16.15
C HIS A 8 -9.01 2.97 -15.80
N SER A 9 -8.17 3.78 -16.41
CA SER A 9 -8.00 5.24 -16.40
C SER A 9 -8.66 6.05 -15.28
N PHE A 10 -7.84 6.73 -14.47
CA PHE A 10 -8.28 7.60 -13.39
C PHE A 10 -8.01 9.08 -13.70
N PRO A 11 -8.99 9.96 -13.79
CA PRO A 11 -8.76 11.38 -13.69
C PRO A 11 -9.25 12.02 -12.38
N THR A 12 -8.51 12.98 -11.95
CA THR A 12 -8.76 14.15 -11.11
C THR A 12 -9.51 14.05 -9.80
N ARG A 13 -8.84 14.46 -8.70
CA ARG A 13 -9.49 14.88 -7.47
C ARG A 13 -9.79 16.39 -7.54
N ARG A 14 -11.05 16.79 -7.40
CA ARG A 14 -11.43 18.18 -7.06
C ARG A 14 -11.12 18.43 -5.59
N SER A 15 -10.28 19.41 -5.30
CA SER A 15 -10.21 19.99 -3.96
C SER A 15 -11.57 20.69 -3.71
N SER A 16 -12.41 20.12 -2.84
CA SER A 16 -13.66 20.75 -2.42
C SER A 16 -13.35 21.84 -1.39
N ASP A 17 -12.92 22.99 -1.83
CA ASP A 17 -12.85 24.16 -0.98
C ASP A 17 -14.27 24.77 -0.86
N LEU A 18 -14.87 24.57 0.33
CA LEU A 18 -16.20 25.11 0.64
C LEU A 18 -16.21 26.64 0.55
N ALA A 19 -15.09 27.29 0.90
CA ALA A 19 -14.90 28.73 0.81
C ALA A 19 -14.87 29.19 -0.65
N GLY A 20 -14.22 28.45 -1.56
CA GLY A 20 -14.19 28.71 -3.00
C GLY A 20 -15.59 28.63 -3.62
N LYS A 21 -16.39 27.64 -3.25
CA LYS A 21 -17.78 27.49 -3.74
C LYS A 21 -18.70 28.62 -3.25
N ILE A 22 -18.52 29.10 -2.02
CA ILE A 22 -19.27 30.23 -1.47
C ILE A 22 -18.85 31.54 -2.19
N ALA A 23 -17.55 31.74 -2.41
CA ALA A 23 -17.01 32.89 -3.10
C ALA A 23 -17.45 32.96 -4.58
N GLN A 24 -17.54 31.83 -5.29
CA GLN A 24 -18.05 31.70 -6.64
C GLN A 24 -19.54 32.05 -6.73
N LYS A 25 -20.35 31.65 -5.74
CA LYS A 25 -21.76 32.06 -5.63
C LYS A 25 -21.95 33.57 -5.38
N LEU A 26 -20.93 34.22 -4.83
CA LEU A 26 -20.89 35.66 -4.56
C LEU A 26 -20.28 36.47 -5.72
N GLY A 27 -20.07 35.85 -6.90
CA GLY A 27 -19.63 36.52 -8.11
C GLY A 27 -18.13 36.79 -8.22
N SER A 28 -17.29 36.13 -7.38
CA SER A 28 -15.83 36.21 -7.53
C SER A 28 -15.34 35.25 -8.61
N ASN A 29 -14.45 35.77 -9.49
CA ASN A 29 -13.89 35.02 -10.63
C ASN A 29 -12.73 34.10 -10.18
N ILE A 30 -12.96 33.29 -9.13
CA ILE A 30 -11.97 32.32 -8.66
C ILE A 30 -12.06 31.12 -9.60
N ARG A 31 -10.99 30.87 -10.37
CA ARG A 31 -10.83 29.61 -11.11
C ARG A 31 -10.53 28.52 -10.11
N GLU A 32 -11.37 27.47 -10.08
CA GLU A 32 -11.02 26.24 -9.37
C GLU A 32 -9.74 25.67 -10.00
N GLU A 33 -8.66 25.61 -9.23
CA GLU A 33 -7.48 24.85 -9.61
C GLU A 33 -7.77 23.36 -9.41
N VAL A 34 -7.85 22.64 -10.50
CA VAL A 34 -8.05 21.18 -10.50
C VAL A 34 -6.66 20.52 -10.51
N VAL A 35 -6.35 19.80 -9.43
CA VAL A 35 -5.12 19.01 -9.35
C VAL A 35 -5.38 17.63 -9.93
N HIS A 36 -4.71 17.29 -11.03
CA HIS A 36 -4.72 15.97 -11.65
C HIS A 36 -3.72 15.05 -10.92
N ALA A 37 -4.11 14.53 -9.77
CA ALA A 37 -3.21 13.70 -8.96
C ALA A 37 -2.92 12.33 -9.61
N VAL A 38 -3.91 11.78 -10.33
CA VAL A 38 -3.81 10.55 -11.14
C VAL A 38 -4.54 10.81 -12.44
N ASP A 39 -3.87 10.65 -13.57
CA ASP A 39 -4.39 11.02 -14.87
C ASP A 39 -4.11 9.94 -15.91
N GLY A 40 -5.17 9.29 -16.40
CA GLY A 40 -5.10 8.29 -17.45
C GLY A 40 -4.26 7.04 -17.08
N VAL A 41 -4.26 6.62 -15.82
CA VAL A 41 -3.55 5.43 -15.37
C VAL A 41 -4.39 4.19 -15.61
N SER A 42 -3.83 3.20 -16.32
CA SER A 42 -4.39 1.85 -16.44
C SER A 42 -3.33 0.85 -16.00
N LEU A 43 -3.67 -0.01 -15.05
CA LEU A 43 -2.76 -1.07 -14.61
C LEU A 43 -3.52 -2.31 -14.14
N THR A 44 -2.86 -3.44 -14.27
CA THR A 44 -3.38 -4.76 -13.88
C THR A 44 -2.40 -5.39 -12.90
N ILE A 45 -2.89 -5.97 -11.84
CA ILE A 45 -2.08 -6.70 -10.85
C ILE A 45 -2.57 -8.15 -10.82
N GLN A 46 -1.64 -9.08 -11.04
CA GLN A 46 -1.94 -10.51 -11.05
C GLN A 46 -2.04 -11.04 -9.61
N LYS A 47 -2.82 -12.11 -9.41
CA LYS A 47 -2.86 -12.80 -8.12
C LYS A 47 -1.46 -13.31 -7.75
N GLY A 48 -1.04 -13.08 -6.50
CA GLY A 48 0.28 -13.46 -5.98
C GLY A 48 1.43 -12.58 -6.48
N GLU A 49 1.17 -11.56 -7.32
CA GLU A 49 2.17 -10.61 -7.81
C GLU A 49 2.50 -9.55 -6.76
N VAL A 50 3.76 -9.14 -6.72
CA VAL A 50 4.18 -7.88 -6.10
C VAL A 50 4.44 -6.85 -7.19
N LEU A 51 3.52 -5.89 -7.33
CA LEU A 51 3.68 -4.76 -8.23
C LEU A 51 4.30 -3.58 -7.48
N GLY A 52 5.52 -3.21 -7.82
CA GLY A 52 6.19 -2.01 -7.32
C GLY A 52 5.65 -0.75 -7.99
N LEU A 53 5.30 0.28 -7.24
CA LEU A 53 4.91 1.59 -7.76
C LEU A 53 5.89 2.64 -7.27
N VAL A 54 6.64 3.21 -8.20
CA VAL A 54 7.75 4.13 -7.93
C VAL A 54 7.55 5.47 -8.63
N GLY A 55 8.14 6.51 -8.08
CA GLY A 55 8.17 7.87 -8.62
C GLY A 55 8.45 8.88 -7.53
N GLU A 56 8.68 10.14 -7.90
CA GLU A 56 8.95 11.22 -6.96
C GLU A 56 7.80 11.47 -5.98
N SER A 57 8.12 12.10 -4.85
CA SER A 57 7.11 12.52 -3.87
C SER A 57 6.09 13.47 -4.54
N GLY A 58 4.80 13.25 -4.27
CA GLY A 58 3.73 14.07 -4.84
C GLY A 58 3.28 13.71 -6.26
N CYS A 59 3.89 12.72 -6.94
CA CYS A 59 3.48 12.30 -8.29
C CYS A 59 2.15 11.52 -8.37
N GLY A 60 1.48 11.27 -7.22
CA GLY A 60 0.15 10.63 -7.19
C GLY A 60 0.10 9.18 -6.69
N LYS A 61 1.23 8.56 -6.33
CA LYS A 61 1.32 7.14 -5.89
C LYS A 61 0.35 6.80 -4.74
N SER A 62 0.42 7.56 -3.64
CA SER A 62 -0.46 7.33 -2.48
C SER A 62 -1.92 7.58 -2.80
N THR A 63 -2.22 8.50 -3.73
CA THR A 63 -3.59 8.74 -4.21
C THR A 63 -4.09 7.52 -4.97
N LEU A 64 -3.29 6.98 -5.90
CA LEU A 64 -3.59 5.74 -6.62
C LEU A 64 -3.77 4.56 -5.66
N GLY A 65 -2.84 4.39 -4.70
CA GLY A 65 -2.94 3.34 -3.68
C GLY A 65 -4.23 3.40 -2.86
N ARG A 66 -4.67 4.61 -2.47
CA ARG A 66 -5.93 4.80 -1.74
C ARG A 66 -7.16 4.53 -2.61
N MET A 67 -7.10 4.80 -3.91
CA MET A 67 -8.16 4.42 -4.84
C MET A 67 -8.24 2.90 -4.97
N VAL A 68 -7.10 2.23 -5.13
CA VAL A 68 -7.01 0.75 -5.18
C VAL A 68 -7.54 0.11 -3.91
N ALA A 69 -7.25 0.71 -2.76
CA ALA A 69 -7.75 0.24 -1.46
C ALA A 69 -9.23 0.59 -1.19
N GLY A 70 -9.91 1.30 -2.10
CA GLY A 70 -11.30 1.70 -1.92
C GLY A 70 -11.51 2.83 -0.89
N ILE A 71 -10.45 3.51 -0.47
CA ILE A 71 -10.50 4.63 0.49
C ILE A 71 -10.90 5.94 -0.23
N LEU A 72 -10.49 6.07 -1.50
CA LEU A 72 -10.84 7.19 -2.37
C LEU A 72 -11.58 6.66 -3.60
N GLU A 73 -12.68 7.30 -3.94
CA GLU A 73 -13.36 7.02 -5.20
C GLU A 73 -12.64 7.73 -6.35
N PRO A 74 -12.43 7.08 -7.51
CA PRO A 74 -11.95 7.74 -8.71
C PRO A 74 -12.99 8.74 -9.20
N SER A 75 -12.54 9.87 -9.74
CA SER A 75 -13.46 10.88 -10.34
C SER A 75 -14.06 10.35 -11.65
N GLU A 76 -13.31 9.57 -12.40
CA GLU A 76 -13.70 8.86 -13.62
C GLU A 76 -12.90 7.55 -13.69
N GLY A 77 -13.33 6.62 -14.56
CA GLY A 77 -12.72 5.31 -14.69
C GLY A 77 -13.31 4.26 -13.75
N GLU A 78 -12.76 3.08 -13.79
CA GLU A 78 -13.32 1.91 -13.13
C GLU A 78 -12.23 1.12 -12.39
N ILE A 79 -12.61 0.52 -11.27
CA ILE A 79 -11.78 -0.43 -10.52
C ILE A 79 -12.48 -1.79 -10.57
N HIS A 80 -11.74 -2.81 -11.01
CA HIS A 80 -12.22 -4.17 -11.03
C HIS A 80 -11.45 -5.02 -10.00
N TYR A 81 -12.16 -5.84 -9.27
CA TYR A 81 -11.61 -6.82 -8.35
C TYR A 81 -12.15 -8.20 -8.67
N LYS A 82 -11.27 -9.16 -8.99
CA LYS A 82 -11.65 -10.51 -9.43
C LYS A 82 -12.67 -10.50 -10.58
N GLY A 83 -12.46 -9.57 -11.55
CA GLY A 83 -13.33 -9.41 -12.71
C GLY A 83 -14.64 -8.66 -12.46
N SER A 84 -14.95 -8.30 -11.23
CA SER A 84 -16.16 -7.57 -10.88
C SER A 84 -15.88 -6.08 -10.68
N HIS A 85 -16.76 -5.22 -11.19
CA HIS A 85 -16.65 -3.77 -11.04
C HIS A 85 -16.95 -3.34 -9.59
N VAL A 86 -15.98 -2.74 -8.90
CA VAL A 86 -16.07 -2.49 -7.45
C VAL A 86 -17.23 -1.58 -7.07
N SER A 87 -17.48 -0.50 -7.83
CA SER A 87 -18.58 0.44 -7.54
C SER A 87 -19.97 -0.12 -7.89
N ALA A 88 -20.05 -1.20 -8.66
CA ALA A 88 -21.30 -1.87 -9.02
C ALA A 88 -21.65 -3.04 -8.07
N MET A 89 -20.78 -3.35 -7.11
CA MET A 89 -20.99 -4.47 -6.17
C MET A 89 -22.15 -4.18 -5.21
N GLU A 90 -22.92 -5.19 -4.91
CA GLU A 90 -23.92 -5.13 -3.83
C GLU A 90 -23.23 -4.92 -2.47
N LYS A 91 -23.99 -4.43 -1.47
CA LYS A 91 -23.44 -4.12 -0.13
C LYS A 91 -22.67 -5.28 0.53
N LYS A 92 -23.08 -6.52 0.29
CA LYS A 92 -22.42 -7.70 0.84
C LYS A 92 -21.07 -7.94 0.17
N GLU A 93 -21.04 -7.97 -1.14
CA GLU A 93 -19.82 -8.14 -1.95
C GLU A 93 -18.84 -7.00 -1.73
N GLY A 94 -19.34 -5.76 -1.64
CA GLY A 94 -18.51 -4.60 -1.31
C GLY A 94 -17.85 -4.67 0.06
N LYS A 95 -18.52 -5.27 1.07
CA LYS A 95 -17.91 -5.53 2.38
C LYS A 95 -16.83 -6.62 2.31
N GLU A 96 -17.10 -7.69 1.59
CA GLU A 96 -16.11 -8.78 1.39
C GLU A 96 -14.88 -8.26 0.64
N THR A 97 -15.08 -7.43 -0.38
CA THR A 97 -13.99 -6.77 -1.11
C THR A 97 -13.21 -5.82 -0.23
N ALA A 98 -13.87 -5.02 0.61
CA ALA A 98 -13.20 -4.11 1.54
C ALA A 98 -12.36 -4.85 2.59
N LEU A 99 -12.73 -6.06 2.99
CA LEU A 99 -11.93 -6.91 3.87
C LEU A 99 -10.77 -7.57 3.10
N ALA A 100 -11.01 -7.98 1.86
CA ALA A 100 -10.02 -8.62 1.01
C ALA A 100 -8.89 -7.67 0.59
N ILE A 101 -9.14 -6.35 0.58
CA ILE A 101 -8.16 -5.33 0.22
C ILE A 101 -7.84 -4.50 1.46
N GLN A 102 -6.62 -4.59 1.96
CA GLN A 102 -6.19 -3.82 3.12
C GLN A 102 -5.05 -2.88 2.78
N MET A 103 -4.94 -1.78 3.52
CA MET A 103 -3.89 -0.78 3.33
C MET A 103 -3.00 -0.66 4.57
N ILE A 104 -1.70 -0.71 4.34
CA ILE A 104 -0.66 -0.43 5.33
C ILE A 104 -0.14 0.98 5.02
N PHE A 105 -0.29 1.89 5.98
CA PHE A 105 0.03 3.31 5.81
C PHE A 105 1.49 3.61 6.16
N GLN A 106 2.00 4.69 5.59
CA GLN A 106 3.35 5.22 5.81
C GLN A 106 3.63 5.51 7.29
N ASP A 107 2.67 6.11 7.98
CA ASP A 107 2.79 6.42 9.42
C ASP A 107 1.96 5.44 10.26
N PRO A 108 2.62 4.48 10.91
CA PRO A 108 1.93 3.56 11.80
C PRO A 108 1.30 4.25 13.01
N PHE A 109 1.82 5.40 13.46
CA PHE A 109 1.24 6.16 14.56
C PHE A 109 -0.11 6.77 14.21
N ALA A 110 -0.19 7.43 13.06
CA ALA A 110 -1.43 8.05 12.61
C ALA A 110 -2.50 7.02 12.30
N SER A 111 -2.11 5.78 11.99
CA SER A 111 -3.03 4.71 11.62
C SER A 111 -3.57 3.90 12.81
N LEU A 112 -2.94 3.96 13.98
CA LEU A 112 -3.30 3.20 15.17
C LEU A 112 -3.94 4.12 16.22
N ASN A 113 -5.06 3.69 16.82
CA ASN A 113 -5.64 4.42 17.92
C ASN A 113 -4.79 4.27 19.20
N PRO A 114 -4.12 5.33 19.69
CA PRO A 114 -3.18 5.24 20.81
C PRO A 114 -3.86 4.90 22.15
N ARG A 115 -5.19 4.97 22.22
CA ARG A 115 -6.00 4.67 23.42
C ARG A 115 -6.50 3.24 23.47
N MET A 116 -6.32 2.47 22.40
CA MET A 116 -6.70 1.06 22.32
C MET A 116 -5.50 0.16 22.65
N ARG A 117 -5.77 -0.99 23.26
CA ARG A 117 -4.77 -2.03 23.45
C ARG A 117 -4.51 -2.75 22.13
N VAL A 118 -3.35 -3.39 22.01
CA VAL A 118 -2.98 -4.18 20.83
C VAL A 118 -4.01 -5.27 20.54
N GLU A 119 -4.50 -5.97 21.56
CA GLU A 119 -5.54 -6.99 21.43
C GLU A 119 -6.85 -6.49 20.84
N ASP A 120 -7.18 -5.20 21.04
CA ASP A 120 -8.36 -4.57 20.47
C ASP A 120 -8.08 -4.06 19.06
N ILE A 121 -6.91 -3.48 18.81
CA ILE A 121 -6.50 -3.01 17.49
C ILE A 121 -6.49 -4.15 16.47
N ILE A 122 -5.98 -5.32 16.84
CA ILE A 122 -5.92 -6.50 15.97
C ILE A 122 -7.25 -7.24 15.92
N GLY A 123 -7.93 -7.40 17.06
CA GLY A 123 -9.05 -8.32 17.20
C GLY A 123 -10.43 -7.72 16.99
N GLU A 124 -10.60 -6.40 16.94
CA GLU A 124 -11.91 -5.76 16.79
C GLU A 124 -12.57 -6.07 15.45
N ALA A 125 -11.84 -5.83 14.35
CA ALA A 125 -12.38 -6.05 13.01
C ALA A 125 -12.71 -7.54 12.73
N PRO A 126 -11.87 -8.52 13.04
CA PRO A 126 -12.22 -9.93 12.90
C PRO A 126 -13.49 -10.34 13.65
N VAL A 127 -13.69 -9.85 14.86
CA VAL A 127 -14.92 -10.15 15.65
C VAL A 127 -16.14 -9.44 15.05
N LEU A 128 -16.01 -8.16 14.69
CA LEU A 128 -17.10 -7.37 14.12
C LEU A 128 -17.61 -7.96 12.79
N HIS A 129 -16.69 -8.49 11.98
CA HIS A 129 -17.02 -9.08 10.67
C HIS A 129 -17.31 -10.60 10.74
N GLY A 130 -17.29 -11.19 11.93
CA GLY A 130 -17.65 -12.61 12.13
C GLY A 130 -16.58 -13.59 11.61
N ILE A 131 -15.35 -13.14 11.40
CA ILE A 131 -14.20 -14.01 11.05
C ILE A 131 -13.84 -14.89 12.24
N VAL A 132 -13.94 -14.32 13.45
CA VAL A 132 -13.61 -14.96 14.72
C VAL A 132 -14.71 -14.66 15.74
N LYS A 133 -15.06 -15.64 16.58
CA LYS A 133 -15.97 -15.42 17.71
C LYS A 133 -15.28 -14.60 18.80
N ALA A 134 -16.06 -13.80 19.55
CA ALA A 134 -15.52 -12.99 20.64
C ALA A 134 -14.76 -13.82 21.69
N SER A 135 -15.19 -15.07 21.94
CA SER A 135 -14.51 -16.01 22.85
C SER A 135 -13.14 -16.49 22.35
N GLU A 136 -12.93 -16.49 21.05
CA GLU A 136 -11.71 -16.98 20.38
C GLU A 136 -10.72 -15.82 20.10
N LYS A 137 -11.17 -14.55 20.23
CA LYS A 137 -10.37 -13.34 19.98
C LYS A 137 -8.98 -13.38 20.62
N PRO A 138 -8.80 -13.73 21.92
CA PRO A 138 -7.47 -13.70 22.52
C PRO A 138 -6.49 -14.67 21.88
N ALA A 139 -6.93 -15.89 21.55
CA ALA A 139 -6.09 -16.89 20.87
C ALA A 139 -5.73 -16.44 19.46
N TYR A 140 -6.70 -15.93 18.71
CA TYR A 140 -6.50 -15.41 17.36
C TYR A 140 -5.51 -14.25 17.31
N VAL A 141 -5.64 -13.28 18.21
CA VAL A 141 -4.72 -12.14 18.30
C VAL A 141 -3.30 -12.60 18.57
N ARG A 142 -3.10 -13.58 19.47
CA ARG A 142 -1.77 -14.15 19.75
C ARG A 142 -1.16 -14.77 18.49
N GLU A 143 -1.91 -15.56 17.75
CA GLU A 143 -1.48 -16.16 16.48
C GLU A 143 -1.08 -15.11 15.45
N VAL A 144 -1.89 -14.06 15.27
CA VAL A 144 -1.58 -12.97 14.33
C VAL A 144 -0.33 -12.20 14.76
N MET A 145 -0.14 -11.97 16.07
CA MET A 145 1.07 -11.31 16.60
C MET A 145 2.32 -12.17 16.34
N GLU A 146 2.28 -13.47 16.61
CA GLU A 146 3.38 -14.40 16.32
C GLU A 146 3.74 -14.39 14.84
N ARG A 147 2.75 -14.40 13.96
CA ARG A 147 2.94 -14.37 12.50
C ARG A 147 3.72 -13.16 12.01
N VAL A 148 3.60 -12.02 12.68
CA VAL A 148 4.36 -10.80 12.34
C VAL A 148 5.62 -10.62 13.20
N GLY A 149 5.98 -11.61 14.01
CA GLY A 149 7.15 -11.58 14.90
C GLY A 149 7.01 -10.60 16.07
N LEU A 150 5.79 -10.41 16.58
CA LEU A 150 5.51 -9.71 17.83
C LEU A 150 5.29 -10.71 18.96
N ASP A 151 5.84 -10.43 20.15
CA ASP A 151 5.60 -11.23 21.34
C ASP A 151 4.12 -11.14 21.76
N PRO A 152 3.38 -12.27 21.83
CA PRO A 152 1.99 -12.30 22.24
C PRO A 152 1.72 -11.78 23.65
N GLU A 153 2.71 -11.78 24.53
CA GLU A 153 2.60 -11.22 25.88
C GLU A 153 2.35 -9.70 25.86
N TYR A 154 2.66 -9.05 24.74
CA TYR A 154 2.43 -7.63 24.55
C TYR A 154 1.00 -7.27 24.10
N ALA A 155 0.10 -8.25 23.96
CA ALA A 155 -1.28 -8.02 23.52
C ALA A 155 -2.04 -6.98 24.36
N ARG A 156 -1.72 -6.86 25.65
CA ARG A 156 -2.34 -5.88 26.56
C ARG A 156 -1.68 -4.51 26.59
N ARG A 157 -0.57 -4.34 25.87
CA ARG A 157 0.14 -3.05 25.76
C ARG A 157 -0.59 -2.08 24.84
N TYR A 158 -0.21 -0.81 24.94
CA TYR A 158 -0.67 0.27 24.06
C TYR A 158 0.39 0.56 22.99
N PRO A 159 0.00 1.11 21.81
CA PRO A 159 0.94 1.38 20.70
C PRO A 159 2.15 2.24 21.08
N HIS A 160 1.99 3.20 21.99
CA HIS A 160 3.08 4.05 22.43
C HIS A 160 4.21 3.31 23.20
N GLN A 161 3.95 2.09 23.65
CA GLN A 161 4.92 1.25 24.37
C GLN A 161 5.78 0.39 23.45
N PHE A 162 5.66 0.56 22.13
CA PHE A 162 6.38 -0.18 21.11
C PHE A 162 7.40 0.69 20.39
N SER A 163 8.50 0.08 19.91
CA SER A 163 9.45 0.73 18.99
C SER A 163 8.82 1.01 17.62
N GLY A 164 9.47 1.82 16.78
CA GLY A 164 9.00 2.13 15.42
C GLY A 164 8.74 0.87 14.59
N GLY A 165 9.71 -0.04 14.56
CA GLY A 165 9.58 -1.32 13.84
C GLY A 165 8.50 -2.24 14.40
N GLN A 166 8.33 -2.28 15.73
CA GLN A 166 7.24 -3.04 16.35
C GLN A 166 5.87 -2.45 16.02
N ARG A 167 5.73 -1.13 15.95
CA ARG A 167 4.48 -0.47 15.53
C ARG A 167 4.15 -0.75 14.06
N GLN A 168 5.17 -0.78 13.20
CA GLN A 168 4.99 -1.18 11.81
C GLN A 168 4.45 -2.61 11.73
N ARG A 169 5.05 -3.55 12.47
CA ARG A 169 4.55 -4.93 12.58
C ARG A 169 3.12 -5.00 13.13
N LEU A 170 2.76 -4.12 14.07
CA LEU A 170 1.39 -4.01 14.58
C LEU A 170 0.41 -3.53 13.50
N GLY A 171 0.81 -2.57 12.67
CA GLY A 171 0.03 -2.12 11.50
C GLY A 171 -0.19 -3.25 10.49
N ILE A 172 0.87 -4.04 10.23
CA ILE A 172 0.79 -5.24 9.38
C ILE A 172 -0.15 -6.28 10.01
N ALA A 173 -0.01 -6.57 11.31
CA ALA A 173 -0.86 -7.50 12.03
C ALA A 173 -2.35 -7.12 11.93
N ARG A 174 -2.67 -5.83 12.12
CA ARG A 174 -4.04 -5.33 11.97
C ARG A 174 -4.59 -5.57 10.56
N ALA A 175 -3.79 -5.31 9.53
CA ALA A 175 -4.20 -5.54 8.15
C ALA A 175 -4.42 -7.03 7.86
N LEU A 176 -3.55 -7.90 8.35
CA LEU A 176 -3.65 -9.36 8.18
C LEU A 176 -4.79 -10.00 8.96
N ALA A 177 -5.23 -9.39 10.06
CA ALA A 177 -6.24 -9.96 10.94
C ALA A 177 -7.60 -10.21 10.29
N VAL A 178 -7.89 -9.58 9.16
CA VAL A 178 -9.12 -9.79 8.39
C VAL A 178 -8.94 -10.76 7.21
N ASN A 179 -7.80 -11.46 7.14
CA ASN A 179 -7.43 -12.41 6.08
C ASN A 179 -7.56 -11.80 4.68
N PRO A 180 -6.82 -10.73 4.37
CA PRO A 180 -6.89 -10.10 3.06
C PRO A 180 -6.25 -10.97 1.98
N ASP A 181 -6.67 -10.77 0.72
CA ASP A 181 -6.00 -11.33 -0.46
C ASP A 181 -4.97 -10.35 -1.03
N PHE A 182 -5.13 -9.05 -0.70
CA PHE A 182 -4.36 -7.98 -1.32
C PHE A 182 -4.01 -6.89 -0.32
N LEU A 183 -2.73 -6.52 -0.32
CA LEU A 183 -2.22 -5.43 0.51
C LEU A 183 -1.70 -4.28 -0.35
N VAL A 184 -2.16 -3.08 -0.04
CA VAL A 184 -1.56 -1.83 -0.54
C VAL A 184 -0.58 -1.34 0.53
N CYS A 185 0.71 -1.38 0.26
CA CYS A 185 1.76 -0.93 1.16
C CYS A 185 2.22 0.48 0.72
N ASP A 186 1.69 1.53 1.37
CA ASP A 186 2.02 2.93 1.03
C ASP A 186 3.20 3.40 1.88
N GLU A 187 4.41 3.37 1.29
CA GLU A 187 5.68 3.73 1.94
C GLU A 187 5.88 3.07 3.32
N ALA A 188 5.42 1.82 3.44
CA ALA A 188 5.30 1.10 4.71
C ALA A 188 6.60 0.91 5.51
N ILE A 189 7.76 1.20 4.93
CA ILE A 189 9.06 1.04 5.57
C ILE A 189 9.89 2.32 5.58
N ALA A 190 9.42 3.41 4.96
CA ALA A 190 10.21 4.63 4.73
C ALA A 190 10.70 5.32 6.02
N ALA A 191 9.97 5.18 7.12
CA ALA A 191 10.29 5.80 8.41
C ALA A 191 11.14 4.90 9.34
N LEU A 192 11.65 3.77 8.84
CA LEU A 192 12.40 2.79 9.64
C LEU A 192 13.89 2.86 9.35
N ASP A 193 14.72 2.49 10.35
CA ASP A 193 16.14 2.29 10.16
C ASP A 193 16.43 1.14 9.18
N VAL A 194 17.53 1.21 8.43
CA VAL A 194 17.88 0.25 7.37
C VAL A 194 17.83 -1.22 7.83
N SER A 195 18.33 -1.52 9.04
CA SER A 195 18.30 -2.89 9.57
C SER A 195 16.89 -3.38 9.87
N ILE A 196 16.01 -2.50 10.30
CA ILE A 196 14.60 -2.79 10.56
C ILE A 196 13.82 -2.89 9.25
N GLN A 197 14.13 -2.04 8.26
CA GLN A 197 13.57 -2.14 6.91
C GLN A 197 13.79 -3.54 6.34
N ALA A 198 15.03 -4.05 6.36
CA ALA A 198 15.35 -5.39 5.87
C ALA A 198 14.53 -6.49 6.55
N GLN A 199 14.33 -6.40 7.87
CA GLN A 199 13.51 -7.35 8.61
C GLN A 199 12.03 -7.30 8.21
N VAL A 200 11.49 -6.09 7.95
CA VAL A 200 10.09 -5.92 7.53
C VAL A 200 9.89 -6.36 6.07
N ILE A 201 10.88 -6.13 5.20
CA ILE A 201 10.86 -6.63 3.82
C ILE A 201 10.83 -8.16 3.81
N ASN A 202 11.70 -8.82 4.57
CA ASN A 202 11.69 -10.27 4.71
C ASN A 202 10.34 -10.77 5.24
N LEU A 203 9.76 -10.09 6.22
CA LEU A 203 8.41 -10.41 6.71
C LEU A 203 7.36 -10.33 5.58
N PHE A 204 7.37 -9.30 4.73
CA PHE A 204 6.46 -9.22 3.59
C PHE A 204 6.65 -10.36 2.60
N MET A 205 7.90 -10.76 2.32
CA MET A 205 8.20 -11.88 1.43
C MET A 205 7.73 -13.22 2.01
N ASP A 206 7.92 -13.45 3.30
CA ASP A 206 7.44 -14.65 4.00
C ASP A 206 5.91 -14.71 4.00
N LEU A 207 5.24 -13.60 4.36
CA LEU A 207 3.78 -13.48 4.34
C LEU A 207 3.18 -13.69 2.94
N ARG A 208 3.85 -13.19 1.89
CA ARG A 208 3.45 -13.44 0.50
C ARG A 208 3.42 -14.92 0.21
N LYS A 209 4.49 -15.62 0.56
CA LYS A 209 4.64 -17.06 0.31
C LYS A 209 3.66 -17.90 1.12
N ASP A 210 3.50 -17.57 2.40
CA ASP A 210 2.70 -18.37 3.34
C ASP A 210 1.19 -18.18 3.14
N LEU A 211 0.76 -16.98 2.70
CA LEU A 211 -0.65 -16.59 2.59
C LEU A 211 -1.11 -16.32 1.14
N ASP A 212 -0.26 -16.55 0.14
CA ASP A 212 -0.55 -16.27 -1.28
C ASP A 212 -1.03 -14.83 -1.53
N LEU A 213 -0.40 -13.87 -0.83
CA LEU A 213 -0.77 -12.46 -0.86
C LEU A 213 -0.32 -11.78 -2.15
N THR A 214 -1.14 -10.84 -2.60
CA THR A 214 -0.83 -9.92 -3.69
C THR A 214 -0.50 -8.56 -3.12
N TYR A 215 0.52 -7.86 -3.65
CA TYR A 215 0.91 -6.53 -3.16
C TYR A 215 0.88 -5.46 -4.25
N LEU A 216 0.40 -4.28 -3.90
CA LEU A 216 0.83 -3.02 -4.51
C LEU A 216 1.82 -2.36 -3.54
N PHE A 217 3.10 -2.41 -3.88
CA PHE A 217 4.17 -1.91 -3.01
C PHE A 217 4.63 -0.53 -3.49
N ILE A 218 4.23 0.51 -2.77
CA ILE A 218 4.56 1.92 -3.08
C ILE A 218 5.80 2.30 -2.31
N SER A 219 6.83 2.72 -3.01
CA SER A 219 8.07 3.20 -2.41
C SER A 219 8.73 4.28 -3.28
N HIS A 220 9.53 5.13 -2.68
CA HIS A 220 10.48 5.99 -3.37
C HIS A 220 11.90 5.38 -3.37
N ASP A 221 12.13 4.31 -2.61
CA ASP A 221 13.39 3.58 -2.57
C ASP A 221 13.40 2.47 -3.62
N LEU A 222 14.14 2.70 -4.69
CA LEU A 222 14.27 1.77 -5.81
C LEU A 222 14.96 0.47 -5.43
N SER A 223 15.93 0.49 -4.49
CA SER A 223 16.63 -0.72 -4.04
C SER A 223 15.69 -1.70 -3.34
N VAL A 224 14.75 -1.15 -2.57
CA VAL A 224 13.70 -1.96 -1.92
C VAL A 224 12.76 -2.57 -2.97
N VAL A 225 12.35 -1.76 -3.96
CA VAL A 225 11.44 -2.20 -5.02
C VAL A 225 12.09 -3.26 -5.89
N GLU A 226 13.37 -3.10 -6.26
CA GLU A 226 14.16 -4.10 -6.97
C GLU A 226 14.15 -5.45 -6.26
N HIS A 227 14.25 -5.43 -4.93
CA HIS A 227 14.36 -6.64 -4.13
C HIS A 227 13.02 -7.38 -3.94
N ILE A 228 11.89 -6.67 -3.83
CA ILE A 228 10.61 -7.29 -3.45
C ILE A 228 9.65 -7.49 -4.62
N SER A 229 9.79 -6.71 -5.72
CA SER A 229 8.77 -6.64 -6.77
C SER A 229 9.05 -7.60 -7.92
N ASP A 230 7.98 -8.15 -8.50
CA ASP A 230 8.07 -8.94 -9.73
C ASP A 230 8.07 -8.03 -10.97
N ARG A 231 7.30 -6.94 -10.89
CA ARG A 231 7.14 -5.94 -11.95
C ARG A 231 7.03 -4.56 -11.33
N VAL A 232 7.52 -3.56 -12.04
CA VAL A 232 7.58 -2.17 -11.56
C VAL A 232 6.84 -1.24 -12.51
N VAL A 233 6.11 -0.31 -11.93
CA VAL A 233 5.43 0.80 -12.59
C VAL A 233 6.09 2.10 -12.15
N ILE A 234 6.56 2.87 -13.11
CA ILE A 234 7.11 4.21 -12.88
C ILE A 234 6.04 5.25 -13.12
N MET A 235 5.80 6.06 -12.10
CA MET A 235 4.79 7.13 -12.14
C MET A 235 5.45 8.50 -12.09
N TYR A 236 5.05 9.38 -13.00
CA TYR A 236 5.52 10.76 -13.10
C TYR A 236 4.35 11.72 -13.37
N LEU A 237 4.22 12.76 -12.55
CA LEU A 237 3.17 13.79 -12.67
C LEU A 237 1.75 13.22 -12.92
N GLY A 238 1.36 12.23 -12.13
CA GLY A 238 0.03 11.61 -12.20
C GLY A 238 -0.15 10.54 -13.28
N ARG A 239 0.87 10.25 -14.08
CA ARG A 239 0.80 9.30 -15.21
C ARG A 239 1.81 8.17 -15.05
N VAL A 240 1.48 7.01 -15.57
CA VAL A 240 2.43 5.91 -15.76
C VAL A 240 3.26 6.21 -17.00
N VAL A 241 4.59 6.21 -16.83
CA VAL A 241 5.54 6.49 -17.92
C VAL A 241 6.27 5.23 -18.38
N GLU A 242 6.43 4.23 -17.52
CA GLU A 242 7.05 2.96 -17.86
C GLU A 242 6.49 1.83 -16.97
N THR A 243 6.37 0.63 -17.54
CA THR A 243 6.02 -0.60 -16.82
C THR A 243 6.81 -1.74 -17.42
N ALA A 244 7.58 -2.46 -16.59
CA ALA A 244 8.37 -3.60 -17.02
C ALA A 244 8.55 -4.61 -15.89
N ALA A 245 9.02 -5.83 -16.22
CA ALA A 245 9.54 -6.75 -15.24
C ALA A 245 10.70 -6.09 -14.47
N THR A 246 10.87 -6.42 -13.20
CA THR A 246 11.86 -5.75 -12.34
C THR A 246 13.25 -5.83 -12.95
N ASP A 247 13.71 -7.02 -13.31
CA ASP A 247 15.05 -7.22 -13.88
C ASP A 247 15.24 -6.37 -15.17
N GLU A 248 14.25 -6.38 -16.06
CA GLU A 248 14.28 -5.62 -17.31
C GLU A 248 14.37 -4.11 -17.07
N LEU A 249 13.59 -3.58 -16.13
CA LEU A 249 13.56 -2.16 -15.83
C LEU A 249 14.88 -1.66 -15.24
N PHE A 250 15.52 -2.47 -14.38
CA PHE A 250 16.78 -2.11 -13.73
C PHE A 250 18.01 -2.31 -14.64
N GLU A 251 17.95 -3.26 -15.58
CA GLU A 251 19.03 -3.50 -16.55
C GLU A 251 18.98 -2.54 -17.75
N ALA A 252 17.80 -2.30 -18.32
CA ALA A 252 17.61 -1.57 -19.56
C ALA A 252 16.37 -0.66 -19.53
N PRO A 253 16.37 0.41 -18.71
CA PRO A 253 15.24 1.34 -18.64
C PRO A 253 15.05 2.09 -19.95
N ASN A 254 13.81 2.15 -20.46
CA ASN A 254 13.49 2.76 -21.74
C ASN A 254 13.17 4.26 -21.60
N HIS A 255 12.45 4.65 -20.56
CA HIS A 255 12.01 6.03 -20.40
C HIS A 255 13.12 6.91 -19.78
N PRO A 256 13.40 8.13 -20.32
CA PRO A 256 14.44 9.02 -19.78
C PRO A 256 14.30 9.35 -18.30
N TYR A 257 13.05 9.47 -17.80
CA TYR A 257 12.80 9.70 -16.39
C TYR A 257 13.18 8.49 -15.52
N THR A 258 12.91 7.26 -15.98
CA THR A 258 13.35 6.03 -15.32
C THR A 258 14.87 5.96 -15.24
N GLN A 259 15.55 6.30 -16.34
CA GLN A 259 17.01 6.36 -16.39
C GLN A 259 17.57 7.38 -15.39
N ALA A 260 16.95 8.56 -15.29
CA ALA A 260 17.33 9.57 -14.31
C ALA A 260 17.15 9.07 -12.88
N LEU A 261 15.99 8.48 -12.54
CA LEU A 261 15.72 7.91 -11.23
C LEU A 261 16.72 6.82 -10.83
N LEU A 262 17.06 5.92 -11.75
CA LEU A 262 18.00 4.82 -11.49
C LEU A 262 19.45 5.32 -11.33
N ASN A 263 19.80 6.44 -11.97
CA ASN A 263 21.12 7.05 -11.80
C ASN A 263 21.30 7.76 -10.46
N GLU A 264 20.22 8.13 -9.79
CA GLU A 264 20.25 8.72 -8.43
C GLU A 264 20.46 7.67 -7.34
N VAL A 265 20.22 6.38 -7.66
CA VAL A 265 20.47 5.28 -6.72
C VAL A 265 21.97 5.03 -6.62
N PRO A 266 22.60 5.17 -5.44
CA PRO A 266 24.01 4.84 -5.26
C PRO A 266 24.23 3.36 -5.54
N ARG A 267 24.73 3.01 -6.73
CA ARG A 267 25.20 1.65 -6.98
C ARG A 267 26.47 1.46 -6.15
N VAL A 268 26.40 0.58 -5.16
CA VAL A 268 27.61 0.07 -4.50
C VAL A 268 28.30 -0.77 -5.57
N GLU A 269 29.19 -0.14 -6.34
CA GLU A 269 30.16 -0.91 -7.13
C GLU A 269 30.90 -1.81 -6.14
N SER A 270 30.66 -3.11 -6.21
CA SER A 270 31.50 -4.10 -5.57
C SER A 270 32.85 -4.09 -6.27
N ARG A 271 33.68 -3.06 -5.98
CA ARG A 271 35.10 -3.12 -6.25
C ARG A 271 35.60 -4.25 -5.37
N GLY A 272 35.85 -5.39 -6.01
CA GLY A 272 36.56 -6.50 -5.39
C GLY A 272 37.83 -5.95 -4.74
N ILE A 273 37.81 -5.86 -3.41
CA ILE A 273 39.05 -5.69 -2.65
C ILE A 273 39.65 -7.09 -2.63
N ASP A 274 40.52 -7.39 -3.58
CA ASP A 274 41.43 -8.51 -3.49
C ASP A 274 42.35 -8.26 -2.30
N TYR A 275 42.06 -8.92 -1.19
CA TYR A 275 43.04 -9.07 -0.11
C TYR A 275 44.10 -10.07 -0.56
N GLN A 276 45.28 -9.59 -0.99
CA GLN A 276 46.51 -10.36 -1.06
C GLN A 276 47.10 -10.52 0.34
#